data_0111ade3aa0225d6d035ad9f3f1480e9
#
_entry.id   0111ade3aa0225d6d035ad9f3f1480e9
#
_cell.length_a   1.000
_cell.length_b   1.000
_cell.length_c   1.000
_cell.angle_alpha   90.00
_cell.angle_beta   90.00
_cell.angle_gamma   90.00
#
_symmetry.space_group_name_H-M   'P 1'
#
loop_
_entity.id
_entity.type
_entity.pdbx_description
1 polymer ?
#
loop_
_entity_poly.entity_id
_entity_poly.type
_entity_poly.pdbx_seq_one_letter_code
_entity_poly.pdbx_strand_id
1 'polypeptide(L)'
;LNTSHEGLVNDNSVDQRCVYIEKPYEKGEEFSVEYEFINHMHYEELDPSIVTDEHPDTCLEEYAPHVVFTDYLKDLVKEIIDKETNPLLKAKLIYNYITTHVTYSYVRAYATLPCIPEYVTTGLKGDCGLQALTFITLCRIAGIPATWQAGLYTTPETIGNHDWARFYVAPYGWLYADCSFGGGSYRAKNLERQDFYFGHLDPFRTPCSSKFQGAVVPAKNFLPNDPFDNQNG
;
A
#
# COMPACT_ATOMS: atom_id res chain seq x y z
N LEU A 1 17.80 16.44 -3.51
CA LEU A 1 18.32 15.12 -3.16
C LEU A 1 19.82 15.15 -3.17
N ASN A 2 20.46 14.69 -2.09
CA ASN A 2 21.92 14.59 -1.95
C ASN A 2 22.30 13.13 -1.70
N THR A 3 23.46 12.71 -2.23
CA THR A 3 24.00 11.37 -2.03
C THR A 3 25.44 11.45 -1.54
N SER A 4 25.86 10.54 -0.67
CA SER A 4 27.23 10.47 -0.14
C SER A 4 28.27 10.15 -1.22
N HIS A 5 27.86 9.55 -2.32
CA HIS A 5 28.71 9.12 -3.43
C HIS A 5 28.06 9.49 -4.76
N GLU A 6 28.89 9.59 -5.81
CA GLU A 6 28.37 9.76 -7.16
C GLU A 6 27.50 8.56 -7.56
N GLY A 7 26.31 8.82 -8.04
CA GLY A 7 25.33 7.79 -8.39
C GLY A 7 24.30 8.29 -9.39
N LEU A 8 23.56 7.33 -9.94
CA LEU A 8 22.43 7.64 -10.83
C LEU A 8 21.17 7.84 -9.96
N VAL A 9 20.53 8.98 -10.13
CA VAL A 9 19.26 9.32 -9.47
C VAL A 9 18.12 9.18 -10.46
N ASN A 10 17.16 8.33 -10.17
CA ASN A 10 15.89 8.25 -10.88
C ASN A 10 14.75 8.64 -9.93
N ASP A 11 14.46 9.94 -9.89
CA ASP A 11 13.42 10.52 -9.05
C ASP A 11 12.13 10.85 -9.83
N ASN A 12 12.17 10.74 -11.16
CA ASN A 12 11.05 11.05 -12.04
C ASN A 12 10.19 9.83 -12.40
N SER A 13 10.56 8.64 -11.95
CA SER A 13 9.74 7.44 -12.16
C SER A 13 8.50 7.48 -11.28
N VAL A 14 7.33 7.45 -11.90
CA VAL A 14 6.05 7.33 -11.17
C VAL A 14 5.89 5.98 -10.50
N ASP A 15 6.60 4.95 -10.99
CA ASP A 15 6.49 3.58 -10.46
C ASP A 15 7.45 3.35 -9.31
N GLN A 16 8.73 3.75 -9.48
CA GLN A 16 9.78 3.46 -8.51
C GLN A 16 10.84 4.57 -8.51
N ARG A 17 10.99 5.29 -7.40
CA ARG A 17 12.13 6.19 -7.19
C ARG A 17 13.32 5.40 -6.71
N CYS A 18 14.48 5.63 -7.29
CA CYS A 18 15.70 4.95 -6.86
C CYS A 18 16.95 5.82 -6.98
N VAL A 19 17.93 5.48 -6.16
CA VAL A 19 19.31 5.95 -6.27
C VAL A 19 20.17 4.70 -6.48
N TYR A 20 20.99 4.74 -7.52
CA TYR A 20 21.94 3.67 -7.84
C TYR A 20 23.35 4.16 -7.66
N ILE A 21 24.11 3.47 -6.80
CA ILE A 21 25.53 3.70 -6.56
C ILE A 21 26.25 2.38 -6.75
N GLU A 22 27.25 2.36 -7.63
CA GLU A 22 28.10 1.18 -7.84
C GLU A 22 29.57 1.58 -7.71
N LYS A 23 30.27 1.00 -6.74
CA LYS A 23 31.70 1.22 -6.53
C LYS A 23 32.30 0.06 -5.75
N PRO A 24 33.64 -0.14 -5.78
CA PRO A 24 34.31 -1.04 -4.86
C PRO A 24 34.02 -0.62 -3.40
N TYR A 25 33.62 -1.60 -2.58
CA TYR A 25 33.35 -1.34 -1.15
C TYR A 25 34.66 -1.21 -0.37
N GLU A 26 34.76 -0.19 0.43
CA GLU A 26 35.82 0.01 1.42
C GLU A 26 35.27 -0.24 2.83
N LYS A 27 36.03 -0.97 3.67
CA LYS A 27 35.57 -1.33 5.03
C LYS A 27 35.29 -0.07 5.85
N GLY A 28 34.07 0.02 6.37
CA GLY A 28 33.60 1.14 7.20
C GLY A 28 33.03 2.31 6.41
N GLU A 29 32.89 2.15 5.08
CA GLU A 29 32.25 3.15 4.25
C GLU A 29 30.73 3.16 4.48
N GLU A 30 30.16 4.35 4.58
CA GLU A 30 28.73 4.55 4.76
C GLU A 30 28.12 5.12 3.47
N PHE A 31 26.97 4.58 3.07
CA PHE A 31 26.17 5.10 1.98
C PHE A 31 24.96 5.84 2.56
N SER A 32 24.78 7.08 2.17
CA SER A 32 23.65 7.88 2.61
C SER A 32 22.96 8.57 1.44
N VAL A 33 21.65 8.71 1.58
CA VAL A 33 20.80 9.51 0.69
C VAL A 33 20.02 10.48 1.55
N GLU A 34 20.14 11.76 1.24
CA GLU A 34 19.36 12.81 1.88
C GLU A 34 18.38 13.39 0.87
N TYR A 35 17.13 13.54 1.24
CA TYR A 35 16.12 14.16 0.41
C TYR A 35 15.21 15.06 1.22
N GLU A 36 14.75 16.12 0.57
CA GLU A 36 13.76 17.05 1.08
C GLU A 36 12.49 16.92 0.26
N PHE A 37 11.35 16.89 0.92
CA PHE A 37 10.07 16.84 0.26
C PHE A 37 9.07 17.79 0.93
N ILE A 38 8.11 18.27 0.14
CA ILE A 38 6.96 19.02 0.62
C ILE A 38 5.73 18.17 0.41
N ASN A 39 5.00 17.92 1.47
CA ASN A 39 3.75 17.20 1.40
C ASN A 39 2.58 18.18 1.49
N HIS A 40 1.66 18.10 0.52
CA HIS A 40 0.42 18.85 0.52
C HIS A 40 -0.70 17.92 0.94
N MET A 41 -1.07 17.99 2.22
CA MET A 41 -2.22 17.25 2.70
C MET A 41 -3.50 17.87 2.16
N HIS A 42 -4.34 17.02 1.60
CA HIS A 42 -5.70 17.39 1.21
C HIS A 42 -6.68 16.56 2.04
N TYR A 43 -7.60 17.23 2.68
CA TYR A 43 -8.73 16.60 3.38
C TYR A 43 -10.01 16.97 2.65
N GLU A 44 -10.80 15.97 2.33
CA GLU A 44 -12.09 16.13 1.68
C GLU A 44 -13.13 15.29 2.43
N GLU A 45 -14.25 15.89 2.75
CA GLU A 45 -15.39 15.17 3.33
C GLU A 45 -16.01 14.28 2.25
N LEU A 46 -16.07 12.99 2.53
CA LEU A 46 -16.57 12.01 1.57
C LEU A 46 -18.09 11.83 1.71
N ASP A 47 -18.85 12.27 0.71
CA ASP A 47 -20.30 12.12 0.61
C ASP A 47 -20.65 10.97 -0.36
N PRO A 48 -21.17 9.83 0.14
CA PRO A 48 -21.58 8.73 -0.71
C PRO A 48 -22.69 9.08 -1.72
N SER A 49 -23.47 10.12 -1.45
CA SER A 49 -24.63 10.48 -2.28
C SER A 49 -24.27 11.02 -3.66
N ILE A 50 -23.04 11.53 -3.83
CA ILE A 50 -22.55 12.09 -5.10
C ILE A 50 -21.67 11.10 -5.89
N VAL A 51 -21.41 9.93 -5.32
CA VAL A 51 -20.53 8.90 -5.93
C VAL A 51 -21.21 8.30 -7.15
N THR A 52 -20.42 8.10 -8.21
CA THR A 52 -20.83 7.42 -9.44
C THR A 52 -20.02 6.15 -9.68
N ASP A 53 -20.48 5.29 -10.59
CA ASP A 53 -19.77 4.06 -10.98
C ASP A 53 -18.68 4.31 -12.06
N GLU A 54 -18.40 5.57 -12.39
CA GLU A 54 -17.35 5.92 -13.35
C GLU A 54 -15.97 5.65 -12.78
N HIS A 55 -15.14 4.94 -13.51
CA HIS A 55 -13.76 4.64 -13.11
C HIS A 55 -12.86 4.40 -14.34
N PRO A 56 -11.53 4.51 -14.19
CA PRO A 56 -10.59 4.14 -15.24
C PRO A 56 -10.54 2.61 -15.41
N ASP A 57 -10.29 2.15 -16.65
CA ASP A 57 -10.14 0.73 -16.97
C ASP A 57 -8.74 0.19 -16.61
N THR A 58 -8.22 0.56 -15.46
CA THR A 58 -6.90 0.15 -14.98
C THR A 58 -6.97 -0.22 -13.50
N CYS A 59 -6.01 -0.99 -13.02
CA CYS A 59 -5.92 -1.41 -11.62
C CYS A 59 -7.14 -2.22 -11.13
N LEU A 60 -7.71 -3.03 -12.02
CA LEU A 60 -8.80 -3.98 -11.75
C LEU A 60 -8.35 -5.44 -11.93
N GLU A 61 -7.21 -5.66 -12.56
CA GLU A 61 -6.68 -6.96 -12.94
C GLU A 61 -5.99 -7.69 -11.78
N GLU A 62 -5.85 -9.00 -11.92
CA GLU A 62 -5.02 -9.82 -11.05
C GLU A 62 -3.52 -9.56 -11.28
N TYR A 63 -2.72 -9.80 -10.26
CA TYR A 63 -1.27 -9.79 -10.33
C TYR A 63 -0.68 -10.78 -9.30
N ALA A 64 -0.60 -12.03 -9.69
CA ALA A 64 -0.13 -13.10 -8.81
C ALA A 64 1.36 -12.94 -8.43
N PRO A 65 1.76 -13.33 -7.23
CA PRO A 65 0.94 -13.90 -6.13
C PRO A 65 0.31 -12.84 -5.22
N HIS A 66 0.48 -11.54 -5.51
CA HIS A 66 0.12 -10.42 -4.64
C HIS A 66 -1.38 -10.09 -4.71
N VAL A 67 -1.95 -10.12 -5.90
CA VAL A 67 -3.36 -9.86 -6.16
C VAL A 67 -3.93 -11.04 -6.93
N VAL A 68 -4.70 -11.90 -6.26
CA VAL A 68 -5.25 -13.14 -6.83
C VAL A 68 -6.73 -13.25 -6.46
N PHE A 69 -7.57 -13.59 -7.43
CA PHE A 69 -9.02 -13.67 -7.27
C PHE A 69 -9.48 -15.12 -7.08
N THR A 70 -9.17 -15.71 -5.93
CA THR A 70 -9.65 -17.06 -5.62
C THR A 70 -11.17 -17.07 -5.40
N ASP A 71 -11.81 -18.22 -5.57
CA ASP A 71 -13.26 -18.34 -5.31
C ASP A 71 -13.59 -18.03 -3.85
N TYR A 72 -12.71 -18.42 -2.92
CA TYR A 72 -12.83 -18.04 -1.51
C TYR A 72 -12.87 -16.51 -1.32
N LEU A 73 -11.97 -15.76 -1.95
CA LEU A 73 -11.92 -14.30 -1.83
C LEU A 73 -13.13 -13.63 -2.51
N LYS A 74 -13.60 -14.17 -3.63
CA LYS A 74 -14.83 -13.69 -4.27
C LYS A 74 -16.05 -13.89 -3.39
N ASP A 75 -16.16 -15.02 -2.70
CA ASP A 75 -17.27 -15.28 -1.79
C ASP A 75 -17.13 -14.42 -0.52
N LEU A 76 -15.92 -14.24 0.01
CA LEU A 76 -15.68 -13.33 1.14
C LEU A 76 -16.07 -11.88 0.80
N VAL A 77 -15.75 -11.39 -0.41
CA VAL A 77 -16.17 -10.04 -0.83
C VAL A 77 -17.68 -9.94 -0.87
N LYS A 78 -18.40 -10.93 -1.45
CA LYS A 78 -19.88 -10.95 -1.45
C LYS A 78 -20.45 -10.89 -0.04
N GLU A 79 -19.84 -11.61 0.92
CA GLU A 79 -20.25 -11.57 2.32
C GLU A 79 -20.03 -10.19 2.95
N ILE A 80 -18.85 -9.57 2.70
CA ILE A 80 -18.50 -8.26 3.28
C ILE A 80 -19.40 -7.15 2.74
N ILE A 81 -19.62 -7.09 1.42
CA ILE A 81 -20.37 -6.01 0.80
C ILE A 81 -21.90 -6.25 0.78
N ASP A 82 -22.33 -7.52 0.95
CA ASP A 82 -23.74 -7.96 0.86
C ASP A 82 -24.44 -7.37 -0.39
N LYS A 83 -25.37 -6.45 -0.16
CA LYS A 83 -26.16 -5.79 -1.22
C LYS A 83 -25.69 -4.36 -1.53
N GLU A 84 -24.58 -3.93 -0.94
CA GLU A 84 -24.07 -2.57 -1.18
C GLU A 84 -23.64 -2.42 -2.65
N THR A 85 -24.07 -1.34 -3.28
CA THR A 85 -23.76 -1.03 -4.67
C THR A 85 -22.83 0.17 -4.82
N ASN A 86 -22.85 1.09 -3.87
CA ASN A 86 -22.04 2.30 -3.91
C ASN A 86 -20.54 1.99 -3.76
N PRO A 87 -19.68 2.36 -4.72
CA PRO A 87 -18.25 2.03 -4.68
C PRO A 87 -17.52 2.50 -3.41
N LEU A 88 -17.84 3.70 -2.92
CA LEU A 88 -17.24 4.25 -1.71
C LEU A 88 -17.63 3.42 -0.47
N LEU A 89 -18.90 3.06 -0.35
CA LEU A 89 -19.39 2.27 0.77
C LEU A 89 -18.88 0.82 0.72
N LYS A 90 -18.79 0.21 -0.47
CA LYS A 90 -18.12 -1.10 -0.63
C LYS A 90 -16.67 -1.06 -0.14
N ALA A 91 -15.89 -0.05 -0.57
CA ALA A 91 -14.51 0.13 -0.12
C ALA A 91 -14.44 0.33 1.40
N LYS A 92 -15.39 1.08 1.98
CA LYS A 92 -15.47 1.30 3.43
C LYS A 92 -15.76 0.01 4.20
N LEU A 93 -16.65 -0.83 3.69
CA LEU A 93 -16.95 -2.14 4.29
C LEU A 93 -15.71 -3.05 4.27
N ILE A 94 -15.00 -3.09 3.14
CA ILE A 94 -13.74 -3.83 3.01
C ILE A 94 -12.67 -3.31 3.97
N TYR A 95 -12.49 -1.99 4.04
CA TYR A 95 -11.57 -1.35 4.97
C TYR A 95 -11.90 -1.70 6.42
N ASN A 96 -13.18 -1.59 6.80
CA ASN A 96 -13.64 -1.93 8.15
C ASN A 96 -13.40 -3.41 8.47
N TYR A 97 -13.66 -4.32 7.53
CA TYR A 97 -13.36 -5.73 7.70
C TYR A 97 -11.88 -5.95 8.05
N ILE A 98 -10.96 -5.38 7.27
CA ILE A 98 -9.53 -5.55 7.52
C ILE A 98 -9.11 -4.92 8.84
N THR A 99 -9.49 -3.67 9.10
CA THR A 99 -9.06 -2.94 10.29
C THR A 99 -9.58 -3.53 11.59
N THR A 100 -10.72 -4.21 11.56
CA THR A 100 -11.33 -4.81 12.76
C THR A 100 -10.90 -6.26 12.99
N HIS A 101 -10.62 -7.03 11.93
CA HIS A 101 -10.31 -8.46 12.03
C HIS A 101 -8.81 -8.77 11.93
N VAL A 102 -8.06 -8.06 11.08
CA VAL A 102 -6.65 -8.37 10.85
C VAL A 102 -5.76 -7.70 11.89
N THR A 103 -4.95 -8.48 12.59
CA THR A 103 -3.99 -7.97 13.57
C THR A 103 -2.63 -7.72 12.91
N TYR A 104 -2.01 -6.58 13.23
CA TYR A 104 -0.64 -6.30 12.79
C TYR A 104 0.34 -7.33 13.38
N SER A 105 1.14 -7.93 12.54
CA SER A 105 2.07 -8.98 12.94
C SER A 105 3.24 -9.03 11.98
N TYR A 106 4.41 -9.40 12.49
CA TYR A 106 5.50 -9.84 11.62
C TYR A 106 5.04 -11.00 10.74
N VAL A 107 5.48 -10.98 9.50
CA VAL A 107 5.17 -12.01 8.50
C VAL A 107 6.45 -12.49 7.83
N ARG A 108 6.38 -13.69 7.25
CA ARG A 108 7.48 -14.22 6.42
C ARG A 108 7.57 -13.47 5.10
N ALA A 109 8.70 -13.63 4.40
CA ALA A 109 8.93 -13.02 3.09
C ALA A 109 7.76 -13.28 2.12
N TYR A 110 7.30 -12.25 1.43
CA TYR A 110 6.13 -12.29 0.55
C TYR A 110 6.30 -13.30 -0.58
N ALA A 111 7.51 -13.43 -1.13
CA ALA A 111 7.83 -14.41 -2.15
C ALA A 111 7.56 -15.88 -1.73
N THR A 112 7.40 -16.15 -0.43
CA THR A 112 7.07 -17.49 0.09
C THR A 112 5.56 -17.71 0.25
N LEU A 113 4.74 -16.72 -0.08
CA LEU A 113 3.29 -16.76 0.03
C LEU A 113 2.67 -17.00 -1.36
N PRO A 114 1.97 -18.10 -1.61
CA PRO A 114 1.39 -18.37 -2.93
C PRO A 114 0.20 -17.47 -3.27
N CYS A 115 -0.51 -16.98 -2.25
CA CYS A 115 -1.62 -16.06 -2.37
C CYS A 115 -1.68 -15.19 -1.11
N ILE A 116 -1.22 -13.95 -1.21
CA ILE A 116 -1.10 -13.04 -0.08
C ILE A 116 -2.47 -12.71 0.54
N PRO A 117 -3.49 -12.27 -0.22
CA PRO A 117 -4.76 -11.90 0.39
C PRO A 117 -5.49 -13.06 1.05
N GLU A 118 -5.37 -14.29 0.53
CA GLU A 118 -5.95 -15.47 1.18
C GLU A 118 -5.20 -15.83 2.47
N TYR A 119 -3.87 -15.71 2.48
CA TYR A 119 -3.08 -15.89 3.69
C TYR A 119 -3.51 -14.93 4.81
N VAL A 120 -3.76 -13.65 4.47
CA VAL A 120 -4.17 -12.64 5.44
C VAL A 120 -5.60 -12.91 5.94
N THR A 121 -6.54 -13.17 5.04
CA THR A 121 -7.96 -13.32 5.40
C THR A 121 -8.27 -14.62 6.14
N THR A 122 -7.48 -15.67 5.95
CA THR A 122 -7.58 -16.92 6.69
C THR A 122 -6.83 -16.87 8.02
N GLY A 123 -5.64 -16.25 8.05
CA GLY A 123 -4.81 -16.15 9.24
C GLY A 123 -5.14 -14.97 10.15
N LEU A 124 -5.86 -13.97 9.66
CA LEU A 124 -6.22 -12.70 10.32
C LEU A 124 -5.00 -11.96 10.88
N LYS A 125 -3.88 -12.05 10.18
CA LYS A 125 -2.60 -11.43 10.52
C LYS A 125 -1.89 -10.94 9.28
N GLY A 126 -1.25 -9.77 9.39
CA GLY A 126 -0.44 -9.19 8.32
C GLY A 126 0.27 -7.92 8.76
N ASP A 127 1.38 -7.60 8.13
CA ASP A 127 2.02 -6.29 8.25
C ASP A 127 1.30 -5.24 7.38
N CYS A 128 1.88 -4.04 7.26
CA CYS A 128 1.27 -2.97 6.48
C CYS A 128 1.07 -3.37 5.02
N GLY A 129 2.08 -3.99 4.39
CA GLY A 129 2.02 -4.40 3.00
C GLY A 129 1.00 -5.49 2.73
N LEU A 130 0.97 -6.53 3.55
CA LEU A 130 -0.02 -7.58 3.41
C LEU A 130 -1.46 -7.07 3.59
N GLN A 131 -1.68 -6.16 4.53
CA GLN A 131 -3.00 -5.54 4.72
C GLN A 131 -3.39 -4.66 3.53
N ALA A 132 -2.45 -3.88 2.99
CA ALA A 132 -2.68 -3.06 1.80
C ALA A 132 -3.01 -3.92 0.57
N LEU A 133 -2.23 -4.99 0.31
CA LEU A 133 -2.49 -5.91 -0.80
C LEU A 133 -3.82 -6.64 -0.67
N THR A 134 -4.22 -6.98 0.55
CA THR A 134 -5.53 -7.56 0.82
C THR A 134 -6.65 -6.58 0.50
N PHE A 135 -6.54 -5.32 0.95
CA PHE A 135 -7.50 -4.28 0.61
C PHE A 135 -7.62 -4.08 -0.92
N ILE A 136 -6.48 -3.98 -1.60
CA ILE A 136 -6.42 -3.83 -3.07
C ILE A 136 -7.13 -4.99 -3.75
N THR A 137 -6.86 -6.22 -3.34
CA THR A 137 -7.48 -7.42 -3.94
C THR A 137 -8.98 -7.43 -3.75
N LEU A 138 -9.46 -7.19 -2.52
CA LEU A 138 -10.89 -7.21 -2.24
C LEU A 138 -11.62 -6.07 -2.95
N CYS A 139 -11.01 -4.87 -3.05
CA CYS A 139 -11.54 -3.77 -3.85
C CYS A 139 -11.64 -4.11 -5.33
N ARG A 140 -10.60 -4.69 -5.93
CA ARG A 140 -10.61 -5.10 -7.34
C ARG A 140 -11.68 -6.15 -7.63
N ILE A 141 -11.85 -7.14 -6.74
CA ILE A 141 -12.95 -8.12 -6.83
C ILE A 141 -14.32 -7.44 -6.77
N ALA A 142 -14.45 -6.37 -5.97
CA ALA A 142 -15.68 -5.58 -5.85
C ALA A 142 -15.91 -4.61 -7.03
N GLY A 143 -15.00 -4.57 -8.02
CA GLY A 143 -15.05 -3.67 -9.19
C GLY A 143 -14.51 -2.27 -8.91
N ILE A 144 -13.70 -2.08 -7.87
CA ILE A 144 -13.12 -0.78 -7.49
C ILE A 144 -11.64 -0.79 -7.87
N PRO A 145 -11.18 0.12 -8.77
CA PRO A 145 -9.76 0.23 -9.10
C PRO A 145 -8.94 0.53 -7.84
N ALA A 146 -7.93 -0.27 -7.59
CA ALA A 146 -7.08 -0.08 -6.43
C ALA A 146 -5.62 -0.42 -6.74
N THR A 147 -4.68 0.31 -6.14
CA THR A 147 -3.25 0.17 -6.40
C THR A 147 -2.43 0.37 -5.13
N TRP A 148 -1.18 -0.04 -5.21
CA TRP A 148 -0.19 0.03 -4.16
C TRP A 148 0.51 1.37 -4.11
N GLN A 149 0.89 1.77 -2.91
CA GLN A 149 1.89 2.79 -2.69
C GLN A 149 2.73 2.45 -1.45
N ALA A 150 4.03 2.60 -1.56
CA ALA A 150 4.99 2.37 -0.49
C ALA A 150 5.95 3.55 -0.33
N GLY A 151 6.52 3.70 0.85
CA GLY A 151 7.48 4.75 1.13
C GLY A 151 7.85 4.82 2.61
N LEU A 152 7.95 6.03 3.11
CA LEU A 152 8.29 6.27 4.51
C LEU A 152 7.14 6.99 5.23
N TYR A 153 6.95 6.68 6.49
CA TYR A 153 6.36 7.62 7.42
C TYR A 153 7.49 8.31 8.19
N THR A 154 7.36 9.64 8.35
CA THR A 154 8.44 10.51 8.82
C THR A 154 7.92 11.45 9.91
N THR A 155 7.42 10.86 10.99
CA THR A 155 6.98 11.67 12.14
C THR A 155 8.18 12.28 12.86
N PRO A 156 8.01 13.36 13.64
CA PRO A 156 9.12 13.95 14.41
C PRO A 156 9.82 12.96 15.36
N GLU A 157 9.10 11.93 15.81
CA GLU A 157 9.59 10.96 16.80
C GLU A 157 10.24 9.75 16.14
N THR A 158 9.83 9.42 14.92
CA THR A 158 10.29 8.18 14.27
C THR A 158 10.13 8.20 12.77
N ILE A 159 11.00 7.49 12.09
CA ILE A 159 10.96 7.24 10.64
C ILE A 159 10.90 5.74 10.45
N GLY A 160 10.08 5.30 9.52
CA GLY A 160 9.98 3.88 9.18
C GLY A 160 9.41 3.63 7.80
N ASN A 161 9.69 2.45 7.27
CA ASN A 161 9.09 1.99 6.03
C ASN A 161 7.60 1.74 6.24
N HIS A 162 6.80 2.04 5.25
CA HIS A 162 5.37 1.85 5.35
C HIS A 162 4.69 1.71 3.99
N ASP A 163 3.62 0.93 3.98
CA ASP A 163 2.83 0.62 2.82
C ASP A 163 1.37 0.94 3.07
N TRP A 164 0.70 1.42 2.02
CA TRP A 164 -0.73 1.72 2.02
C TRP A 164 -1.34 1.51 0.65
N ALA A 165 -2.64 1.53 0.58
CA ALA A 165 -3.38 1.40 -0.67
C ALA A 165 -3.90 2.75 -1.16
N ARG A 166 -4.13 2.82 -2.48
CA ARG A 166 -4.97 3.82 -3.12
C ARG A 166 -6.12 3.12 -3.81
N PHE A 167 -7.28 3.76 -3.81
CA PHE A 167 -8.46 3.26 -4.52
C PHE A 167 -9.19 4.42 -5.22
N TYR A 168 -9.86 4.13 -6.31
CA TYR A 168 -10.50 5.16 -7.12
C TYR A 168 -12.00 5.17 -6.91
N VAL A 169 -12.56 6.33 -6.66
CA VAL A 169 -14.00 6.57 -6.58
C VAL A 169 -14.35 7.92 -7.20
N ALA A 170 -15.17 7.95 -8.25
CA ALA A 170 -15.64 9.20 -8.83
C ALA A 170 -16.75 9.84 -7.95
N PRO A 171 -16.77 11.19 -7.79
CA PRO A 171 -15.93 12.17 -8.48
C PRO A 171 -14.59 12.48 -7.80
N TYR A 172 -14.27 11.85 -6.66
CA TYR A 172 -13.10 12.15 -5.82
C TYR A 172 -11.76 11.79 -6.47
N GLY A 173 -11.75 10.80 -7.38
CA GLY A 173 -10.52 10.28 -7.97
C GLY A 173 -9.82 9.28 -7.05
N TRP A 174 -8.48 9.35 -6.98
CA TRP A 174 -7.68 8.44 -6.16
C TRP A 174 -7.64 8.85 -4.70
N LEU A 175 -8.30 8.08 -3.86
CA LEU A 175 -8.31 8.16 -2.40
C LEU A 175 -7.28 7.21 -1.80
N TYR A 176 -7.06 7.29 -0.48
CA TYR A 176 -6.10 6.48 0.24
C TYR A 176 -6.77 5.54 1.24
N ALA A 177 -6.13 4.42 1.54
CA ALA A 177 -6.52 3.53 2.62
C ALA A 177 -5.28 2.97 3.33
N ASP A 178 -5.12 3.33 4.60
CA ASP A 178 -4.10 2.75 5.46
C ASP A 178 -4.73 1.80 6.48
N CYS A 179 -4.84 0.53 6.09
CA CYS A 179 -5.49 -0.49 6.92
C CYS A 179 -4.72 -0.78 8.21
N SER A 180 -3.39 -0.67 8.20
CA SER A 180 -2.60 -0.98 9.39
C SER A 180 -2.68 0.10 10.46
N PHE A 181 -2.58 1.38 10.08
CA PHE A 181 -2.78 2.50 11.01
C PHE A 181 -4.25 2.61 11.44
N GLY A 182 -5.18 2.35 10.52
CA GLY A 182 -6.60 2.23 10.85
C GLY A 182 -6.87 1.13 11.87
N GLY A 183 -6.30 -0.06 11.65
CA GLY A 183 -6.43 -1.20 12.57
C GLY A 183 -5.78 -0.93 13.93
N GLY A 184 -4.62 -0.28 13.95
CA GLY A 184 -3.98 0.18 15.20
C GLY A 184 -4.87 1.18 15.96
N SER A 185 -5.48 2.12 15.24
CA SER A 185 -6.40 3.10 15.80
C SER A 185 -7.67 2.46 16.35
N TYR A 186 -8.25 1.49 15.64
CA TYR A 186 -9.39 0.69 16.14
C TYR A 186 -9.08 -0.01 17.46
N ARG A 187 -7.92 -0.68 17.57
CA ARG A 187 -7.50 -1.36 18.80
C ARG A 187 -7.22 -0.40 19.95
N ALA A 188 -6.75 0.81 19.63
CA ALA A 188 -6.59 1.90 20.59
C ALA A 188 -7.94 2.58 20.95
N LYS A 189 -9.07 2.10 20.40
CA LYS A 189 -10.42 2.69 20.57
C LYS A 189 -10.53 4.14 20.09
N ASN A 190 -9.68 4.54 19.15
CA ASN A 190 -9.74 5.84 18.49
C ASN A 190 -10.42 5.67 17.11
N LEU A 191 -11.76 5.66 17.12
CA LEU A 191 -12.55 5.43 15.92
C LEU A 191 -12.49 6.59 14.92
N GLU A 192 -12.30 7.81 15.40
CA GLU A 192 -12.11 8.98 14.54
C GLU A 192 -10.83 8.85 13.72
N ARG A 193 -9.73 8.44 14.34
CA ARG A 193 -8.47 8.20 13.63
C ARG A 193 -8.54 6.97 12.73
N GLN A 194 -9.29 5.92 13.10
CA GLN A 194 -9.57 4.80 12.20
C GLN A 194 -10.30 5.30 10.95
N ASP A 195 -11.32 6.12 11.12
CA ASP A 195 -12.12 6.67 10.03
C ASP A 195 -11.29 7.58 9.12
N PHE A 196 -10.41 8.40 9.71
CA PHE A 196 -9.49 9.27 8.97
C PHE A 196 -8.62 8.52 7.95
N TYR A 197 -8.09 7.35 8.31
CA TYR A 197 -7.23 6.55 7.41
C TYR A 197 -8.01 5.82 6.30
N PHE A 198 -9.28 6.08 6.17
CA PHE A 198 -10.09 5.77 5.00
C PHE A 198 -10.38 7.05 4.21
N GLY A 199 -9.83 7.13 3.03
CA GLY A 199 -9.88 8.30 2.15
C GLY A 199 -8.66 9.20 2.24
N HIS A 200 -7.96 9.23 3.39
CA HIS A 200 -6.91 10.21 3.69
C HIS A 200 -5.63 9.57 4.24
N LEU A 201 -4.54 10.34 4.16
CA LEU A 201 -3.29 10.08 4.86
C LEU A 201 -2.87 11.32 5.67
N ASP A 202 -2.13 11.08 6.75
CA ASP A 202 -1.47 12.15 7.50
C ASP A 202 -0.31 12.79 6.69
N PRO A 203 0.17 13.99 7.05
CA PRO A 203 1.18 14.71 6.29
C PRO A 203 2.59 14.09 6.37
N PHE A 204 2.77 13.07 7.20
CA PHE A 204 4.07 12.44 7.43
C PHE A 204 4.34 11.26 6.46
N ARG A 205 3.84 11.34 5.24
CA ARG A 205 3.99 10.28 4.24
C ARG A 205 4.83 10.74 3.07
N THR A 206 5.86 9.97 2.77
CA THR A 206 6.74 10.20 1.62
C THR A 206 6.65 9.00 0.69
N PRO A 207 5.85 9.07 -0.37
CA PRO A 207 5.76 7.97 -1.33
C PRO A 207 7.06 7.84 -2.12
N CYS A 208 7.61 6.62 -2.16
CA CYS A 208 8.80 6.27 -2.92
C CYS A 208 8.48 5.35 -4.10
N SER A 209 7.45 4.51 -3.97
CA SER A 209 7.00 3.59 -4.99
C SER A 209 5.49 3.62 -5.12
N SER A 210 4.98 3.55 -6.34
CA SER A 210 3.54 3.48 -6.63
C SER A 210 3.14 2.15 -7.29
N LYS A 211 4.07 1.19 -7.34
CA LYS A 211 3.86 -0.13 -7.91
C LYS A 211 4.73 -1.14 -7.17
N PHE A 212 4.12 -2.19 -6.63
CA PHE A 212 4.92 -3.27 -6.08
C PHE A 212 5.59 -4.06 -7.21
N GLN A 213 6.82 -4.53 -6.98
CA GLN A 213 7.69 -5.11 -7.98
C GLN A 213 7.90 -4.21 -9.21
N GLY A 214 7.93 -2.89 -9.00
CA GLY A 214 8.26 -1.92 -10.04
C GLY A 214 9.71 -2.11 -10.48
N ALA A 215 9.95 -1.97 -11.80
CA ALA A 215 11.30 -2.03 -12.33
C ALA A 215 12.16 -0.88 -11.77
N VAL A 216 13.33 -1.19 -11.25
CA VAL A 216 14.34 -0.20 -10.87
C VAL A 216 15.24 0.14 -12.08
N VAL A 217 15.74 1.36 -12.11
CA VAL A 217 16.60 1.84 -13.20
C VAL A 217 17.91 2.39 -12.60
N PRO A 218 19.07 1.82 -12.97
CA PRO A 218 19.26 0.67 -13.88
C PRO A 218 18.70 -0.63 -13.30
N ALA A 219 18.41 -1.59 -14.17
CA ALA A 219 17.95 -2.92 -13.72
C ALA A 219 19.00 -3.60 -12.85
N LYS A 220 18.55 -4.32 -11.83
CA LYS A 220 19.45 -5.12 -10.96
C LYS A 220 20.15 -6.20 -11.79
N ASN A 221 21.45 -6.32 -11.63
CA ASN A 221 22.28 -7.35 -12.29
C ASN A 221 22.37 -8.65 -11.50
N PHE A 222 21.79 -8.71 -10.31
CA PHE A 222 21.83 -9.86 -9.41
C PHE A 222 20.51 -9.99 -8.66
N LEU A 223 20.18 -11.21 -8.29
CA LEU A 223 19.07 -11.44 -7.39
C LEU A 223 19.49 -11.05 -5.97
N PRO A 224 18.66 -10.42 -5.18
CA PRO A 224 18.93 -10.16 -3.78
C PRO A 224 19.15 -11.51 -3.07
N ASN A 225 20.22 -11.58 -2.27
CA ASN A 225 20.49 -12.77 -1.45
C ASN A 225 19.62 -12.81 -0.20
N ASP A 226 18.92 -11.74 0.08
CA ASP A 226 18.07 -11.62 1.25
C ASP A 226 16.63 -11.96 0.88
N PRO A 227 16.07 -13.07 1.42
CA PRO A 227 14.67 -13.40 1.22
C PRO A 227 13.72 -12.44 1.97
N PHE A 228 14.25 -11.48 2.73
CA PHE A 228 13.47 -10.56 3.55
C PHE A 228 13.22 -9.21 2.88
N ASP A 229 13.69 -8.96 1.68
CA ASP A 229 13.23 -7.81 0.90
C ASP A 229 11.78 -8.05 0.47
N ASN A 230 10.89 -7.70 1.36
CA ASN A 230 9.50 -8.08 1.27
C ASN A 230 8.69 -7.15 0.39
N GLN A 231 9.11 -5.90 0.32
CA GLN A 231 8.23 -4.83 -0.13
C GLN A 231 8.48 -4.41 -1.57
N ASN A 232 9.68 -4.65 -2.09
CA ASN A 232 10.07 -4.22 -3.43
C ASN A 232 10.79 -5.30 -4.22
N GLY A 233 10.58 -6.55 -3.86
CA GLY A 233 11.21 -7.76 -4.32
C GLY A 233 11.74 -7.84 -5.73
#